data_b132633c86dd1a976073468aebdcf8c5
#
_entry.id   b132633c86dd1a976073468aebdcf8c5
#
_cell.length_a   1.000
_cell.length_b   1.000
_cell.length_c   1.000
_cell.angle_alpha   90.00
_cell.angle_beta   90.00
_cell.angle_gamma   90.00
#
_symmetry.space_group_name_H-M   'P 1'
#
loop_
_entity.id
_entity.type
_entity.pdbx_description
1 polymer ?
#
loop_
_entity_poly.entity_id
_entity_poly.type
_entity_poly.pdbx_seq_one_letter_code
_entity_poly.pdbx_strand_id
1 'polypeptide(L)'
;MTPEGLLSILVVGRGVTGEERALKTRRVIVLHSGGKDSTYAAWWAQMKGWEIAACCTVLVDSNDSMMFQTDSSWISGLQSSAMGCPWLPVVSAGEPETEVSDLLQGLHSGVSSEVVEEWFEKRGINAPEFVNGVEGSWDGIVVGALRSDYQKTRIERLSAELGVSVHTPLWHHDGRRHMTDIISHGFEVMMVSVSSDGLDSSWLGEVLDHDSLEELISLSEQHRFHPDGEGGEFETLVLSGPHMSGKILIDGEARWDGTRGTWHIKSGSMSY
;
A
#
# COMPACT_ATOMS: atom_id res chain seq x y z
N MET A 1 10.57 58.32 -44.54
CA MET A 1 12.01 58.09 -44.70
C MET A 1 12.54 57.51 -43.39
N THR A 2 13.09 56.41 -43.50
CA THR A 2 13.49 55.28 -42.59
C THR A 2 14.17 55.71 -41.32
N PRO A 3 13.92 54.85 -40.28
CA PRO A 3 14.65 54.85 -39.02
C PRO A 3 15.75 53.76 -39.01
N GLU A 4 16.88 53.99 -38.44
CA GLU A 4 17.82 52.98 -38.03
C GLU A 4 18.67 53.49 -36.85
N GLY A 5 18.66 52.76 -35.80
CA GLY A 5 19.44 53.00 -34.60
C GLY A 5 19.39 51.80 -33.65
N LEU A 6 19.91 50.61 -34.08
CA LEU A 6 20.09 49.44 -33.24
C LEU A 6 21.28 49.64 -32.31
N LEU A 7 20.99 49.72 -31.02
CA LEU A 7 22.00 49.62 -29.97
C LEU A 7 22.28 48.15 -29.71
N SER A 8 23.42 47.67 -30.13
CA SER A 8 23.94 46.31 -29.79
C SER A 8 24.45 46.32 -28.35
N ILE A 9 23.71 45.73 -27.45
CA ILE A 9 24.22 45.40 -26.11
C ILE A 9 24.94 44.05 -26.20
N LEU A 10 26.24 44.09 -26.14
CA LEU A 10 27.09 42.93 -26.02
C LEU A 10 26.97 42.40 -24.61
N VAL A 11 26.16 41.35 -24.40
CA VAL A 11 26.16 40.58 -23.16
C VAL A 11 27.29 39.58 -23.22
N VAL A 12 28.37 39.87 -22.50
CA VAL A 12 29.45 38.92 -22.27
C VAL A 12 28.89 37.83 -21.36
N GLY A 13 28.46 36.71 -21.97
CA GLY A 13 28.05 35.54 -21.27
C GLY A 13 29.25 34.92 -20.56
N ARG A 14 29.31 35.03 -19.23
CA ARG A 14 30.09 34.08 -18.43
C ARG A 14 29.48 32.70 -18.65
N GLY A 15 30.29 31.80 -19.22
CA GLY A 15 29.95 30.40 -19.36
C GLY A 15 29.71 29.82 -17.97
N VAL A 16 28.45 29.64 -17.62
CA VAL A 16 28.03 28.73 -16.57
C VAL A 16 28.06 27.37 -17.25
N THR A 17 29.12 26.60 -17.01
CA THR A 17 29.11 25.16 -17.22
C THR A 17 28.12 24.60 -16.23
N GLY A 18 26.85 24.66 -16.58
CA GLY A 18 25.79 23.95 -15.91
C GLY A 18 25.99 22.46 -16.27
N GLU A 19 26.70 21.71 -15.45
CA GLU A 19 26.37 20.32 -15.29
C GLU A 19 24.88 20.32 -14.92
N GLU A 20 24.04 19.90 -15.86
CA GLU A 20 22.68 19.50 -15.57
C GLU A 20 22.79 18.40 -14.53
N ARG A 21 22.66 18.79 -13.26
CA ARG A 21 22.48 17.86 -12.16
C ARG A 21 21.13 17.21 -12.45
N ALA A 22 21.12 16.14 -13.22
CA ALA A 22 19.96 15.29 -13.37
C ALA A 22 19.46 15.03 -11.94
N LEU A 23 18.30 15.55 -11.61
CA LEU A 23 17.69 15.35 -10.30
C LEU A 23 17.55 13.84 -10.14
N LYS A 24 18.41 13.26 -9.29
CA LYS A 24 18.38 11.83 -9.04
C LYS A 24 16.97 11.48 -8.57
N THR A 25 16.26 10.68 -9.33
CA THR A 25 14.93 10.21 -8.96
C THR A 25 15.03 9.52 -7.60
N ARG A 26 14.20 9.95 -6.65
CA ARG A 26 14.16 9.32 -5.33
C ARG A 26 13.68 7.89 -5.47
N ARG A 27 14.37 6.95 -4.83
CA ARG A 27 13.98 5.55 -4.76
C ARG A 27 13.42 5.23 -3.37
N VAL A 28 12.26 4.63 -3.31
CA VAL A 28 11.58 4.35 -2.04
C VAL A 28 11.07 2.91 -1.98
N ILE A 29 10.96 2.39 -0.76
CA ILE A 29 10.23 1.16 -0.48
C ILE A 29 8.84 1.57 0.03
N VAL A 30 7.80 0.91 -0.48
CA VAL A 30 6.44 1.10 0.01
C VAL A 30 6.09 -0.07 0.93
N LEU A 31 5.69 0.19 2.18
CA LEU A 31 5.08 -0.83 3.02
C LEU A 31 3.65 -1.05 2.52
N HIS A 32 3.42 -2.21 1.91
CA HIS A 32 2.24 -2.48 1.11
C HIS A 32 1.49 -3.71 1.63
N SER A 33 0.30 -3.48 2.18
CA SER A 33 -0.57 -4.55 2.70
C SER A 33 -1.64 -5.00 1.70
N GLY A 34 -1.78 -4.29 0.58
CA GLY A 34 -2.84 -4.52 -0.41
C GLY A 34 -4.14 -3.76 -0.13
N GLY A 35 -4.27 -3.16 1.06
CA GLY A 35 -5.41 -2.33 1.42
C GLY A 35 -5.36 -0.93 0.78
N LYS A 36 -6.50 -0.22 0.86
CA LYS A 36 -6.70 1.09 0.24
C LYS A 36 -5.61 2.11 0.54
N ASP A 37 -5.16 2.19 1.80
CA ASP A 37 -4.25 3.23 2.26
C ASP A 37 -2.83 3.01 1.77
N SER A 38 -2.34 1.77 1.85
CA SER A 38 -1.01 1.42 1.37
C SER A 38 -0.92 1.51 -0.16
N THR A 39 -1.98 1.13 -0.88
CA THR A 39 -2.03 1.22 -2.33
C THR A 39 -2.14 2.68 -2.80
N TYR A 40 -2.92 3.51 -2.10
CA TYR A 40 -2.98 4.94 -2.37
C TYR A 40 -1.65 5.64 -2.09
N ALA A 41 -0.93 5.23 -1.04
CA ALA A 41 0.40 5.74 -0.73
C ALA A 41 1.45 5.35 -1.79
N ALA A 42 1.34 4.15 -2.39
CA ALA A 42 2.14 3.74 -3.53
C ALA A 42 1.88 4.63 -4.75
N TRP A 43 0.62 4.85 -5.08
CA TRP A 43 0.23 5.78 -6.15
C TRP A 43 0.76 7.19 -5.93
N TRP A 44 0.65 7.72 -4.70
CA TRP A 44 1.20 9.02 -4.34
C TRP A 44 2.71 9.11 -4.61
N ALA A 45 3.48 8.08 -4.29
CA ALA A 45 4.92 8.04 -4.55
C ALA A 45 5.21 8.09 -6.06
N GLN A 46 4.47 7.32 -6.87
CA GLN A 46 4.59 7.36 -8.33
C GLN A 46 4.20 8.73 -8.91
N MET A 47 3.13 9.36 -8.40
CA MET A 47 2.72 10.70 -8.80
C MET A 47 3.74 11.80 -8.45
N LYS A 48 4.61 11.56 -7.46
CA LYS A 48 5.78 12.39 -7.17
C LYS A 48 6.95 12.15 -8.14
N GLY A 49 6.83 11.21 -9.05
CA GLY A 49 7.91 10.81 -9.94
C GLY A 49 9.00 10.00 -9.22
N TRP A 50 8.67 9.38 -8.09
CA TRP A 50 9.59 8.52 -7.35
C TRP A 50 9.57 7.10 -7.92
N GLU A 51 10.71 6.44 -7.90
CA GLU A 51 10.83 5.03 -8.23
C GLU A 51 10.47 4.19 -6.99
N ILE A 52 9.55 3.25 -7.14
CA ILE A 52 9.29 2.25 -6.11
C ILE A 52 10.30 1.11 -6.31
N ALA A 53 11.29 1.06 -5.44
CA ALA A 53 12.34 0.03 -5.46
C ALA A 53 11.82 -1.35 -5.09
N ALA A 54 10.84 -1.40 -4.18
CA ALA A 54 10.02 -2.57 -3.89
C ALA A 54 8.73 -2.19 -3.14
N CYS A 55 7.69 -2.98 -3.34
CA CYS A 55 6.54 -3.07 -2.44
C CYS A 55 6.84 -4.16 -1.42
N CYS A 56 6.98 -3.78 -0.15
CA CYS A 56 7.31 -4.71 0.93
C CYS A 56 6.06 -5.07 1.73
N THR A 57 5.81 -6.37 1.88
CA THR A 57 4.63 -6.90 2.59
C THR A 57 5.08 -7.85 3.69
N VAL A 58 4.52 -7.69 4.90
CA VAL A 58 4.69 -8.68 5.97
C VAL A 58 3.62 -9.76 5.81
N LEU A 59 4.07 -11.01 5.61
CA LEU A 59 3.24 -12.20 5.58
C LEU A 59 3.30 -12.87 6.95
N VAL A 60 2.18 -12.95 7.65
CA VAL A 60 2.14 -13.52 9.00
C VAL A 60 1.97 -15.04 8.92
N ASP A 61 2.82 -15.79 9.64
CA ASP A 61 2.76 -17.23 9.74
C ASP A 61 2.13 -17.65 11.08
N SER A 62 0.89 -17.22 11.36
CA SER A 62 0.20 -17.62 12.57
C SER A 62 -0.70 -18.83 12.30
N ASN A 63 -0.36 -19.98 12.90
CA ASN A 63 -1.21 -21.17 12.90
C ASN A 63 -2.44 -21.04 13.83
N ASP A 64 -2.49 -20.04 14.70
CA ASP A 64 -3.48 -19.91 15.78
C ASP A 64 -4.60 -18.89 15.52
N SER A 65 -4.54 -18.09 14.47
CA SER A 65 -5.60 -17.11 14.16
C SER A 65 -6.52 -17.56 13.02
N MET A 66 -6.91 -18.84 13.02
CA MET A 66 -7.80 -19.41 12.00
C MET A 66 -9.22 -18.80 11.99
N MET A 67 -9.53 -17.84 12.84
CA MET A 67 -10.90 -17.31 12.86
C MET A 67 -11.08 -15.93 12.22
N PHE A 68 -10.07 -15.04 12.09
CA PHE A 68 -10.34 -13.66 11.68
C PHE A 68 -9.21 -12.88 11.02
N GLN A 69 -8.07 -13.48 10.69
CA GLN A 69 -7.14 -12.82 9.78
C GLN A 69 -7.46 -13.22 8.35
N THR A 70 -7.93 -12.27 7.58
CA THR A 70 -7.94 -12.40 6.13
C THR A 70 -6.49 -12.47 5.70
N ASP A 71 -6.05 -13.63 5.29
CA ASP A 71 -4.73 -13.86 4.72
C ASP A 71 -4.70 -13.32 3.27
N SER A 72 -5.22 -12.09 3.12
CA SER A 72 -5.31 -11.37 1.85
C SER A 72 -4.01 -10.63 1.52
N SER A 73 -3.08 -10.55 2.47
CA SER A 73 -1.84 -9.79 2.31
C SER A 73 -0.99 -10.26 1.13
N TRP A 74 -1.04 -11.55 0.77
CA TRP A 74 -0.32 -12.09 -0.38
C TRP A 74 -0.81 -11.54 -1.73
N ILE A 75 -2.04 -11.02 -1.80
CA ILE A 75 -2.59 -10.36 -3.01
C ILE A 75 -1.78 -9.10 -3.36
N SER A 76 -1.09 -8.52 -2.38
CA SER A 76 -0.16 -7.40 -2.61
C SER A 76 0.94 -7.75 -3.62
N GLY A 77 1.31 -9.02 -3.76
CA GLY A 77 2.24 -9.48 -4.81
C GLY A 77 1.65 -9.34 -6.21
N LEU A 78 0.37 -9.67 -6.40
CA LEU A 78 -0.33 -9.45 -7.67
C LEU A 78 -0.50 -7.96 -7.96
N GLN A 79 -0.83 -7.17 -6.92
CA GLN A 79 -0.93 -5.71 -7.06
C GLN A 79 0.43 -5.09 -7.40
N SER A 80 1.52 -5.55 -6.78
CA SER A 80 2.88 -5.10 -7.09
C SER A 80 3.23 -5.36 -8.55
N SER A 81 2.91 -6.54 -9.06
CA SER A 81 3.06 -6.89 -10.48
C SER A 81 2.22 -5.98 -11.38
N ALA A 82 0.96 -5.69 -11.00
CA ALA A 82 0.10 -4.77 -11.74
C ALA A 82 0.63 -3.33 -11.75
N MET A 83 1.32 -2.91 -10.69
CA MET A 83 2.01 -1.60 -10.60
C MET A 83 3.37 -1.57 -11.31
N GLY A 84 3.86 -2.71 -11.80
CA GLY A 84 5.18 -2.85 -12.38
C GLY A 84 6.32 -2.68 -11.36
N CYS A 85 6.08 -3.02 -10.09
CA CYS A 85 7.02 -2.88 -8.99
C CYS A 85 7.48 -4.25 -8.50
N PRO A 86 8.77 -4.41 -8.10
CA PRO A 86 9.22 -5.60 -7.40
C PRO A 86 8.44 -5.83 -6.11
N TRP A 87 8.11 -7.07 -5.78
CA TRP A 87 7.46 -7.43 -4.52
C TRP A 87 8.44 -8.14 -3.60
N LEU A 88 8.58 -7.64 -2.36
CA LEU A 88 9.41 -8.20 -1.30
C LEU A 88 8.52 -8.72 -0.16
N PRO A 89 8.18 -10.01 -0.12
CA PRO A 89 7.45 -10.61 1.00
C PRO A 89 8.38 -10.92 2.17
N VAL A 90 8.04 -10.46 3.36
CA VAL A 90 8.74 -10.76 4.61
C VAL A 90 7.85 -11.65 5.46
N VAL A 91 8.24 -12.89 5.67
CA VAL A 91 7.50 -13.81 6.55
C VAL A 91 7.83 -13.53 8.01
N SER A 92 6.81 -13.37 8.84
CA SER A 92 6.92 -13.14 10.28
C SER A 92 5.99 -14.05 11.07
N ALA A 93 6.39 -14.38 12.31
CA ALA A 93 5.57 -15.17 13.22
C ALA A 93 4.29 -14.43 13.69
N GLY A 94 4.18 -13.13 13.44
CA GLY A 94 2.99 -12.33 13.76
C GLY A 94 2.95 -11.77 15.19
N GLU A 95 4.04 -11.89 15.94
CA GLU A 95 4.15 -11.20 17.22
C GLU A 95 4.61 -9.75 17.01
N PRO A 96 3.96 -8.76 17.61
CA PRO A 96 4.21 -7.34 17.34
C PRO A 96 5.66 -6.88 17.45
N GLU A 97 6.46 -7.46 18.35
CA GLU A 97 7.87 -7.11 18.51
C GLU A 97 8.76 -7.81 17.46
N THR A 98 8.38 -9.01 17.01
CA THR A 98 9.13 -9.75 15.99
C THR A 98 8.86 -9.19 14.60
N GLU A 99 7.64 -8.76 14.29
CA GLU A 99 7.28 -8.18 12.99
C GLU A 99 8.20 -7.04 12.57
N VAL A 100 8.52 -6.12 13.48
CA VAL A 100 9.41 -4.98 13.19
C VAL A 100 10.84 -5.45 12.95
N SER A 101 11.32 -6.43 13.72
CA SER A 101 12.67 -6.96 13.55
C SER A 101 12.80 -7.79 12.27
N ASP A 102 11.77 -8.58 11.93
CA ASP A 102 11.71 -9.36 10.69
C ASP A 102 11.68 -8.43 9.47
N LEU A 103 10.86 -7.36 9.54
CA LEU A 103 10.82 -6.34 8.51
C LEU A 103 12.18 -5.65 8.34
N LEU A 104 12.83 -5.26 9.45
CA LEU A 104 14.17 -4.67 9.44
C LEU A 104 15.18 -5.61 8.77
N GLN A 105 15.17 -6.89 9.15
CA GLN A 105 16.06 -7.89 8.59
C GLN A 105 15.79 -8.10 7.10
N GLY A 106 14.52 -8.23 6.70
CA GLY A 106 14.12 -8.39 5.29
C GLY A 106 14.57 -7.21 4.42
N LEU A 107 14.43 -5.99 4.93
CA LEU A 107 14.84 -4.77 4.22
C LEU A 107 16.37 -4.61 4.15
N HIS A 108 17.11 -5.08 5.15
CA HIS A 108 18.56 -4.93 5.25
C HIS A 108 19.33 -6.08 4.58
N SER A 109 18.89 -7.30 4.79
CA SER A 109 19.60 -8.53 4.40
C SER A 109 18.89 -9.37 3.36
N GLY A 110 17.64 -9.02 3.05
CA GLY A 110 16.78 -9.80 2.18
C GLY A 110 16.06 -10.95 2.91
N VAL A 111 15.31 -11.73 2.14
CA VAL A 111 14.49 -12.87 2.60
C VAL A 111 14.97 -14.18 1.95
N SER A 112 14.74 -15.31 2.63
CA SER A 112 15.00 -16.63 2.05
C SER A 112 13.84 -17.03 1.14
N SER A 113 14.15 -17.45 -0.09
CA SER A 113 13.15 -17.99 -1.02
C SER A 113 12.45 -19.21 -0.44
N GLU A 114 13.18 -20.09 0.21
CA GLU A 114 12.64 -21.30 0.79
C GLU A 114 11.58 -21.01 1.87
N VAL A 115 11.80 -19.98 2.70
CA VAL A 115 10.83 -19.58 3.75
C VAL A 115 9.57 -19.00 3.12
N VAL A 116 9.72 -18.20 2.07
CA VAL A 116 8.57 -17.63 1.34
C VAL A 116 7.79 -18.72 0.64
N GLU A 117 8.46 -19.59 -0.12
CA GLU A 117 7.84 -20.71 -0.83
C GLU A 117 7.11 -21.66 0.12
N GLU A 118 7.72 -22.01 1.27
CA GLU A 118 7.10 -22.84 2.30
C GLU A 118 5.83 -22.19 2.88
N TRP A 119 5.83 -20.85 3.06
CA TRP A 119 4.65 -20.13 3.52
C TRP A 119 3.46 -20.30 2.56
N PHE A 120 3.72 -20.22 1.23
CA PHE A 120 2.72 -20.42 0.17
C PHE A 120 2.29 -21.88 0.04
N GLU A 121 3.23 -22.83 0.07
CA GLU A 121 2.95 -24.28 0.00
C GLU A 121 2.03 -24.72 1.13
N LYS A 122 2.27 -24.30 2.37
CA LYS A 122 1.41 -24.60 3.53
C LYS A 122 -0.05 -24.17 3.32
N ARG A 123 -0.28 -23.16 2.50
CA ARG A 123 -1.61 -22.58 2.21
C ARG A 123 -2.21 -23.08 0.91
N GLY A 124 -1.47 -23.85 0.13
CA GLY A 124 -1.91 -24.30 -1.20
C GLY A 124 -2.11 -23.19 -2.21
N ILE A 125 -1.39 -22.09 -2.06
CA ILE A 125 -1.46 -20.91 -2.91
C ILE A 125 -0.21 -20.84 -3.77
N ASN A 126 -0.37 -20.50 -5.05
CA ASN A 126 0.78 -20.22 -5.91
C ASN A 126 1.37 -18.85 -5.56
N ALA A 127 2.66 -18.81 -5.23
CA ALA A 127 3.36 -17.58 -4.93
C ALA A 127 3.35 -16.63 -6.16
N PRO A 128 2.97 -15.35 -6.00
CA PRO A 128 3.29 -14.33 -7.00
C PRO A 128 4.80 -14.23 -7.21
N GLU A 129 5.22 -13.63 -8.32
CA GLU A 129 6.64 -13.32 -8.53
C GLU A 129 7.15 -12.38 -7.43
N PHE A 130 8.30 -12.70 -6.83
CA PHE A 130 8.88 -11.92 -5.75
C PHE A 130 10.40 -11.78 -5.88
N VAL A 131 10.95 -10.82 -5.15
CA VAL A 131 12.39 -10.61 -5.04
C VAL A 131 12.86 -10.95 -3.63
N ASN A 132 14.10 -11.43 -3.51
CA ASN A 132 14.68 -11.80 -2.21
C ASN A 132 15.29 -10.62 -1.47
N GLY A 133 15.41 -9.46 -2.13
CA GLY A 133 15.98 -8.24 -1.56
C GLY A 133 15.86 -7.09 -2.52
N VAL A 134 16.17 -5.89 -2.03
CA VAL A 134 16.11 -4.66 -2.82
C VAL A 134 17.51 -4.36 -3.37
N GLU A 135 17.63 -4.36 -4.69
CA GLU A 135 18.88 -4.02 -5.35
C GLU A 135 19.20 -2.52 -5.25
N GLY A 136 20.47 -2.20 -5.03
CA GLY A 136 20.95 -0.83 -4.97
C GLY A 136 20.53 -0.04 -3.72
N SER A 137 20.83 1.25 -3.71
CA SER A 137 20.44 2.14 -2.60
C SER A 137 19.04 2.69 -2.79
N TRP A 138 18.34 2.95 -1.70
CA TRP A 138 17.04 3.61 -1.66
C TRP A 138 17.03 4.65 -0.54
N ASP A 139 16.15 5.66 -0.67
CA ASP A 139 16.25 6.92 0.08
C ASP A 139 15.19 7.05 1.18
N GLY A 140 14.16 6.19 1.16
CA GLY A 140 13.05 6.32 2.11
C GLY A 140 12.05 5.20 2.08
N ILE A 141 11.17 5.21 3.09
CA ILE A 141 10.02 4.31 3.23
C ILE A 141 8.74 5.13 3.10
N VAL A 142 7.78 4.63 2.33
CA VAL A 142 6.44 5.20 2.20
C VAL A 142 5.44 4.29 2.91
N VAL A 143 4.59 4.87 3.74
CA VAL A 143 3.62 4.14 4.57
C VAL A 143 2.25 4.79 4.47
N GLY A 144 1.21 3.98 4.32
CA GLY A 144 -0.20 4.40 4.27
C GLY A 144 -0.83 4.68 5.64
N ALA A 145 -0.03 4.91 6.69
CA ALA A 145 -0.57 5.18 8.03
C ALA A 145 -1.37 6.48 8.09
N LEU A 146 -2.55 6.42 8.71
CA LEU A 146 -3.48 7.55 8.82
C LEU A 146 -3.34 8.31 10.15
N ARG A 147 -3.45 7.63 11.31
CA ARG A 147 -3.48 8.27 12.64
C ARG A 147 -2.86 7.45 13.75
N SER A 148 -2.43 6.23 13.50
CA SER A 148 -1.91 5.33 14.52
C SER A 148 -0.51 5.76 14.97
N ASP A 149 -0.41 6.45 16.11
CA ASP A 149 0.89 6.80 16.73
C ASP A 149 1.74 5.56 17.03
N TYR A 150 1.10 4.43 17.31
CA TYR A 150 1.77 3.17 17.52
C TYR A 150 2.50 2.68 16.25
N GLN A 151 1.82 2.69 15.11
CA GLN A 151 2.44 2.35 13.82
C GLN A 151 3.52 3.35 13.47
N LYS A 152 3.24 4.64 13.61
CA LYS A 152 4.19 5.71 13.30
C LYS A 152 5.49 5.58 14.07
N THR A 153 5.42 5.42 15.39
CA THR A 153 6.61 5.28 16.24
C THR A 153 7.48 4.10 15.83
N ARG A 154 6.87 2.97 15.47
CA ARG A 154 7.59 1.78 15.00
C ARG A 154 8.29 2.01 13.67
N ILE A 155 7.60 2.65 12.74
CA ILE A 155 8.16 2.96 11.42
C ILE A 155 9.27 4.03 11.53
N GLU A 156 9.10 5.03 12.39
CA GLU A 156 10.16 6.02 12.65
C GLU A 156 11.41 5.37 13.25
N ARG A 157 11.24 4.43 14.18
CA ARG A 157 12.37 3.66 14.73
C ARG A 157 13.04 2.81 13.65
N LEU A 158 12.26 2.06 12.86
CA LEU A 158 12.76 1.26 11.74
C LEU A 158 13.59 2.11 10.78
N SER A 159 13.08 3.28 10.40
CA SER A 159 13.76 4.17 9.46
C SER A 159 15.02 4.76 10.01
N ALA A 160 15.06 5.07 11.32
CA ALA A 160 16.26 5.56 12.00
C ALA A 160 17.37 4.48 12.01
N GLU A 161 17.01 3.22 12.24
CA GLU A 161 17.95 2.08 12.19
C GLU A 161 18.48 1.85 10.76
N LEU A 162 17.64 2.04 9.75
CA LEU A 162 18.02 1.93 8.34
C LEU A 162 18.70 3.19 7.77
N GLY A 163 18.67 4.30 8.49
CA GLY A 163 19.25 5.58 8.04
C GLY A 163 18.53 6.23 6.87
N VAL A 164 17.21 6.03 6.73
CA VAL A 164 16.38 6.51 5.61
C VAL A 164 15.23 7.41 6.07
N SER A 165 14.61 8.14 5.15
CA SER A 165 13.46 8.99 5.45
C SER A 165 12.15 8.19 5.52
N VAL A 166 11.19 8.62 6.36
CA VAL A 166 9.80 8.13 6.33
C VAL A 166 8.89 9.14 5.65
N HIS A 167 7.96 8.63 4.85
CA HIS A 167 6.93 9.42 4.19
C HIS A 167 5.56 8.82 4.50
N THR A 168 4.71 9.59 5.15
CA THR A 168 3.35 9.23 5.53
C THR A 168 2.36 10.19 4.85
N PRO A 169 2.09 10.03 3.53
CA PRO A 169 1.31 10.99 2.76
C PRO A 169 -0.12 11.18 3.26
N LEU A 170 -0.66 10.22 3.99
CA LEU A 170 -2.04 10.21 4.48
C LEU A 170 -2.17 10.65 5.94
N TRP A 171 -1.08 11.04 6.58
CA TRP A 171 -1.07 11.38 8.00
C TRP A 171 -2.02 12.52 8.31
N HIS A 172 -2.97 12.28 9.23
CA HIS A 172 -4.04 13.21 9.62
C HIS A 172 -5.00 13.64 8.50
N HIS A 173 -5.12 12.88 7.42
CA HIS A 173 -6.20 13.11 6.46
C HIS A 173 -7.57 12.96 7.13
N ASP A 174 -8.54 13.75 6.67
CA ASP A 174 -9.94 13.56 7.03
C ASP A 174 -10.45 12.25 6.41
N GLY A 175 -11.03 11.35 7.22
CA GLY A 175 -11.40 10.01 6.80
C GLY A 175 -12.47 9.98 5.71
N ARG A 176 -13.49 10.83 5.83
CA ARG A 176 -14.54 10.94 4.80
C ARG A 176 -13.94 11.40 3.48
N ARG A 177 -13.14 12.46 3.54
CA ARG A 177 -12.49 13.00 2.34
C ARG A 177 -11.54 11.99 1.72
N HIS A 178 -10.77 11.29 2.53
CA HIS A 178 -9.84 10.26 2.05
C HIS A 178 -10.57 9.14 1.29
N MET A 179 -11.65 8.62 1.83
CA MET A 179 -12.47 7.60 1.17
C MET A 179 -13.08 8.12 -0.13
N THR A 180 -13.58 9.37 -0.13
CA THR A 180 -14.12 10.02 -1.34
C THR A 180 -13.04 10.19 -2.40
N ASP A 181 -11.84 10.62 -2.01
CA ASP A 181 -10.71 10.81 -2.92
C ASP A 181 -10.27 9.47 -3.55
N ILE A 182 -10.23 8.39 -2.79
CA ILE A 182 -9.91 7.04 -3.28
C ILE A 182 -10.88 6.64 -4.41
N ILE A 183 -12.18 6.68 -4.15
CA ILE A 183 -13.19 6.28 -5.15
C ILE A 183 -13.17 7.22 -6.36
N SER A 184 -13.07 8.54 -6.12
CA SER A 184 -13.06 9.54 -7.20
C SER A 184 -11.81 9.47 -8.09
N HIS A 185 -10.70 8.97 -7.57
CA HIS A 185 -9.49 8.72 -8.36
C HIS A 185 -9.53 7.39 -9.13
N GLY A 186 -10.62 6.64 -9.04
CA GLY A 186 -10.84 5.42 -9.81
C GLY A 186 -10.19 4.18 -9.22
N PHE A 187 -10.00 4.14 -7.90
CA PHE A 187 -9.64 2.90 -7.23
C PHE A 187 -10.90 2.04 -7.06
N GLU A 188 -10.80 0.77 -7.40
CA GLU A 188 -11.79 -0.24 -7.04
C GLU A 188 -11.36 -0.90 -5.72
N VAL A 189 -12.13 -0.63 -4.68
CA VAL A 189 -11.84 -1.07 -3.31
C VAL A 189 -12.90 -2.05 -2.84
N MET A 190 -12.49 -3.27 -2.54
CA MET A 190 -13.36 -4.34 -2.03
C MET A 190 -13.25 -4.43 -0.51
N MET A 191 -14.38 -4.59 0.17
CA MET A 191 -14.45 -4.87 1.60
C MET A 191 -14.12 -6.34 1.86
N VAL A 192 -13.07 -6.61 2.65
CA VAL A 192 -12.62 -7.98 2.92
C VAL A 192 -12.77 -8.40 4.38
N SER A 193 -12.97 -7.46 5.28
CA SER A 193 -13.28 -7.74 6.69
C SER A 193 -14.21 -6.67 7.24
N VAL A 194 -15.12 -7.06 8.12
CA VAL A 194 -15.99 -6.17 8.90
C VAL A 194 -16.08 -6.66 10.34
N SER A 195 -16.01 -5.72 11.29
CA SER A 195 -16.00 -6.02 12.72
C SER A 195 -16.68 -4.94 13.58
N SER A 196 -17.44 -4.04 12.96
CA SER A 196 -18.12 -2.94 13.66
C SER A 196 -19.64 -3.10 13.65
N ASP A 197 -20.28 -2.64 14.70
CA ASP A 197 -21.74 -2.50 14.72
C ASP A 197 -22.19 -1.64 13.53
N GLY A 198 -23.29 -2.04 12.89
CA GLY A 198 -23.82 -1.39 11.69
C GLY A 198 -23.31 -1.92 10.38
N LEU A 199 -22.25 -2.71 10.39
CA LEU A 199 -21.77 -3.45 9.22
C LEU A 199 -22.13 -4.93 9.37
N ASP A 200 -22.77 -5.49 8.36
CA ASP A 200 -23.16 -6.91 8.32
C ASP A 200 -22.48 -7.67 7.19
N SER A 201 -22.88 -8.93 6.99
CA SER A 201 -22.26 -9.80 5.99
C SER A 201 -22.46 -9.34 4.55
N SER A 202 -23.37 -8.42 4.27
CA SER A 202 -23.58 -7.90 2.91
C SER A 202 -22.43 -7.02 2.42
N TRP A 203 -21.68 -6.44 3.34
CA TRP A 203 -20.47 -5.66 3.02
C TRP A 203 -19.28 -6.52 2.59
N LEU A 204 -19.27 -7.81 2.94
CA LEU A 204 -18.17 -8.69 2.55
C LEU A 204 -18.21 -9.00 1.06
N GLY A 205 -17.14 -8.64 0.36
CA GLY A 205 -17.03 -8.77 -1.09
C GLY A 205 -17.62 -7.59 -1.87
N GLU A 206 -18.23 -6.63 -1.19
CA GLU A 206 -18.72 -5.40 -1.81
C GLU A 206 -17.57 -4.57 -2.35
N VAL A 207 -17.68 -4.11 -3.59
CA VAL A 207 -16.75 -3.16 -4.20
C VAL A 207 -17.35 -1.76 -4.06
N LEU A 208 -16.70 -0.94 -3.27
CA LEU A 208 -17.21 0.39 -2.93
C LEU A 208 -17.32 1.28 -4.17
N ASP A 209 -18.50 1.86 -4.34
CA ASP A 209 -18.79 2.95 -5.25
C ASP A 209 -19.24 4.20 -4.48
N HIS A 210 -19.77 5.20 -5.18
CA HIS A 210 -20.25 6.42 -4.52
C HIS A 210 -21.46 6.18 -3.62
N ASP A 211 -22.40 5.31 -4.03
CA ASP A 211 -23.63 5.05 -3.30
C ASP A 211 -23.34 4.24 -2.02
N SER A 212 -22.56 3.16 -2.13
CA SER A 212 -22.14 2.35 -0.98
C SER A 212 -21.22 3.14 -0.03
N LEU A 213 -20.40 4.05 -0.56
CA LEU A 213 -19.59 4.94 0.28
C LEU A 213 -20.46 5.92 1.09
N GLU A 214 -21.52 6.51 0.50
CA GLU A 214 -22.44 7.37 1.24
C GLU A 214 -23.17 6.59 2.33
N GLU A 215 -23.59 5.36 2.05
CA GLU A 215 -24.17 4.46 3.05
C GLU A 215 -23.17 4.16 4.18
N LEU A 216 -21.94 3.79 3.87
CA LEU A 216 -20.88 3.53 4.85
C LEU A 216 -20.63 4.74 5.75
N ILE A 217 -20.59 5.94 5.17
CA ILE A 217 -20.41 7.19 5.92
C ILE A 217 -21.61 7.42 6.86
N SER A 218 -22.83 7.20 6.37
CA SER A 218 -24.05 7.35 7.22
C SER A 218 -24.04 6.35 8.38
N LEU A 219 -23.69 5.10 8.14
CA LEU A 219 -23.55 4.06 9.17
C LEU A 219 -22.44 4.42 10.16
N SER A 220 -21.33 4.98 9.71
CA SER A 220 -20.23 5.40 10.57
C SER A 220 -20.66 6.47 11.58
N GLU A 221 -21.51 7.41 11.17
CA GLU A 221 -22.07 8.43 12.04
C GLU A 221 -23.08 7.85 13.07
N GLN A 222 -23.91 6.90 12.62
CA GLN A 222 -24.93 6.25 13.46
C GLN A 222 -24.31 5.34 14.52
N HIS A 223 -23.30 4.56 14.13
CA HIS A 223 -22.67 3.53 14.96
C HIS A 223 -21.34 3.98 15.58
N ARG A 224 -20.87 5.20 15.26
CA ARG A 224 -19.69 5.86 15.84
C ARG A 224 -18.38 5.11 15.58
N PHE A 225 -18.21 4.64 14.36
CA PHE A 225 -16.95 4.09 13.88
C PHE A 225 -16.27 5.04 12.89
N HIS A 226 -14.99 4.81 12.60
CA HIS A 226 -14.25 5.63 11.64
C HIS A 226 -14.64 5.28 10.20
N PRO A 227 -15.06 6.27 9.37
CA PRO A 227 -15.50 6.02 8.01
C PRO A 227 -14.39 5.50 7.08
N ASP A 228 -13.13 5.61 7.49
CA ASP A 228 -11.95 5.11 6.79
C ASP A 228 -11.44 3.75 7.33
N GLY A 229 -12.10 3.18 8.36
CA GLY A 229 -11.72 1.89 8.94
C GLY A 229 -10.44 1.92 9.78
N GLU A 230 -9.95 3.09 10.19
CA GLU A 230 -8.69 3.26 10.92
C GLU A 230 -8.69 2.55 12.29
N GLY A 231 -9.84 2.39 12.92
CA GLY A 231 -10.00 1.67 14.19
C GLY A 231 -10.10 0.15 14.04
N GLY A 232 -9.95 -0.39 12.83
CA GLY A 232 -10.11 -1.82 12.55
C GLY A 232 -11.57 -2.25 12.36
N GLU A 233 -12.46 -1.28 12.10
CA GLU A 233 -13.88 -1.54 11.89
C GLU A 233 -14.15 -2.36 10.65
N PHE A 234 -13.30 -2.19 9.65
CA PHE A 234 -13.29 -2.97 8.43
C PHE A 234 -11.91 -2.97 7.78
N GLU A 235 -11.64 -3.95 6.95
CA GLU A 235 -10.45 -4.01 6.11
C GLU A 235 -10.83 -4.07 4.63
N THR A 236 -9.91 -3.62 3.79
CA THR A 236 -10.13 -3.48 2.36
C THR A 236 -9.03 -4.11 1.55
N LEU A 237 -9.35 -4.47 0.30
CA LEU A 237 -8.42 -4.90 -0.72
C LEU A 237 -8.65 -4.08 -1.99
N VAL A 238 -7.58 -3.56 -2.59
CA VAL A 238 -7.67 -2.84 -3.87
C VAL A 238 -7.61 -3.83 -5.02
N LEU A 239 -8.63 -3.80 -5.87
CA LEU A 239 -8.70 -4.65 -7.06
C LEU A 239 -8.12 -3.99 -8.30
N SER A 240 -8.25 -2.67 -8.42
CA SER A 240 -7.62 -1.88 -9.48
C SER A 240 -7.42 -0.43 -9.04
N GLY A 241 -6.55 0.29 -9.76
CA GLY A 241 -6.28 1.70 -9.48
C GLY A 241 -5.55 2.37 -10.65
N PRO A 242 -5.46 3.71 -10.65
CA PRO A 242 -4.96 4.48 -11.80
C PRO A 242 -3.50 4.20 -12.17
N HIS A 243 -2.75 3.53 -11.33
CA HIS A 243 -1.34 3.17 -11.51
C HIS A 243 -1.12 1.66 -11.73
N MET A 244 -2.20 0.90 -11.85
CA MET A 244 -2.16 -0.54 -12.09
C MET A 244 -2.44 -0.82 -13.59
N SER A 245 -1.65 -1.70 -14.18
CA SER A 245 -1.78 -2.08 -15.59
C SER A 245 -2.88 -3.11 -15.88
N GLY A 246 -3.59 -3.57 -14.82
CA GLY A 246 -4.66 -4.57 -14.90
C GLY A 246 -5.49 -4.58 -13.65
N LYS A 247 -6.49 -5.47 -13.63
CA LYS A 247 -7.39 -5.68 -12.49
C LYS A 247 -7.08 -7.01 -11.81
N ILE A 248 -7.09 -7.00 -10.47
CA ILE A 248 -7.01 -8.21 -9.66
C ILE A 248 -8.39 -8.86 -9.60
N LEU A 249 -8.47 -10.11 -10.02
CA LEU A 249 -9.66 -10.94 -9.93
C LEU A 249 -9.52 -11.85 -8.72
N ILE A 250 -10.53 -11.81 -7.85
CA ILE A 250 -10.57 -12.58 -6.60
C ILE A 250 -11.74 -13.54 -6.65
N ASP A 251 -11.47 -14.83 -6.36
CA ASP A 251 -12.49 -15.81 -6.03
C ASP A 251 -12.45 -16.09 -4.53
N GLY A 252 -13.61 -16.16 -3.90
CA GLY A 252 -13.72 -16.35 -2.46
C GLY A 252 -15.15 -16.46 -1.97
N GLU A 253 -15.30 -16.48 -0.66
CA GLU A 253 -16.61 -16.57 0.00
C GLU A 253 -16.63 -15.78 1.31
N ALA A 254 -17.79 -15.23 1.64
CA ALA A 254 -18.02 -14.58 2.92
C ALA A 254 -18.07 -15.63 4.05
N ARG A 255 -17.33 -15.38 5.14
CA ARG A 255 -17.42 -16.11 6.41
C ARG A 255 -17.86 -15.18 7.49
N TRP A 256 -18.96 -15.49 8.13
CA TRP A 256 -19.64 -14.65 9.11
C TRP A 256 -19.92 -15.39 10.41
N ASP A 257 -19.59 -14.79 11.55
CA ASP A 257 -19.81 -15.41 12.88
C ASP A 257 -20.97 -14.76 13.67
N GLY A 258 -21.73 -13.88 13.05
CA GLY A 258 -22.87 -13.17 13.66
C GLY A 258 -22.58 -11.74 14.10
N THR A 259 -21.32 -11.36 14.34
CA THR A 259 -20.92 -10.01 14.75
C THR A 259 -19.80 -9.42 13.90
N ARG A 260 -19.04 -10.27 13.24
CA ARG A 260 -17.91 -9.91 12.37
C ARG A 260 -17.72 -10.97 11.31
N GLY A 261 -16.99 -10.62 10.29
CA GLY A 261 -16.72 -11.57 9.22
C GLY A 261 -15.58 -11.15 8.31
N THR A 262 -15.20 -12.09 7.47
CA THR A 262 -14.13 -11.92 6.52
C THR A 262 -14.49 -12.49 5.15
N TRP A 263 -13.96 -11.92 4.10
CA TRP A 263 -13.98 -12.52 2.78
C TRP A 263 -12.79 -13.48 2.65
N HIS A 264 -13.07 -14.77 2.71
CA HIS A 264 -12.03 -15.79 2.56
C HIS A 264 -11.65 -15.95 1.10
N ILE A 265 -10.44 -15.49 0.76
CA ILE A 265 -9.89 -15.55 -0.60
C ILE A 265 -9.40 -16.98 -0.87
N LYS A 266 -9.95 -17.63 -1.89
CA LYS A 266 -9.56 -18.96 -2.37
C LYS A 266 -8.51 -18.89 -3.47
N SER A 267 -8.65 -17.89 -4.34
CA SER A 267 -7.68 -17.64 -5.41
C SER A 267 -7.67 -16.19 -5.84
N GLY A 268 -6.57 -15.77 -6.41
CA GLY A 268 -6.41 -14.46 -7.05
C GLY A 268 -5.62 -14.59 -8.35
N SER A 269 -5.96 -13.74 -9.31
CA SER A 269 -5.25 -13.65 -10.58
C SER A 269 -5.28 -12.21 -11.10
N MET A 270 -4.47 -11.92 -12.10
CA MET A 270 -4.45 -10.63 -12.76
C MET A 270 -5.05 -10.74 -14.15
N SER A 271 -5.92 -9.79 -14.50
CA SER A 271 -6.48 -9.61 -15.84
C SER A 271 -5.96 -8.29 -16.41
N TYR A 272 -5.48 -8.32 -17.63
CA TYR A 272 -4.99 -7.15 -18.38
C TYR A 272 -6.08 -6.55 -19.26
#